data_13af621de7bf7cdcc5224faa698a857a
#
_entry.id   13af621de7bf7cdcc5224faa698a857a
#
_cell.length_a   1.000
_cell.length_b   1.000
_cell.length_c   1.000
_cell.angle_alpha   90.00
_cell.angle_beta   90.00
_cell.angle_gamma   90.00
#
_symmetry.space_group_name_H-M   'P 1'
#
loop_
_entity.id
_entity.type
_entity.pdbx_description
1 polymer ?
#
loop_
_entity_poly.entity_id
_entity_poly.type
_entity_poly.pdbx_seq_one_letter_code
_entity_poly.pdbx_strand_id
1 'polypeptide(L)'
;MAMLLSGCAWSVKAEAVSSSEDVWKTIEEAYIYAFPLVLMDATRTSATNTEEAAPGKAPVNQFMHGVALANAQFKNVVTPNVDTIYTQVWYDLSEEPMIYVHPETDRFCKVQVLDAWTNTAAVLDRAGVYAITRSTWKGDLPDNVTRIDVPTAMAWAITRTVLSGEADLPNVYAIQAQMQLLPLSVYLSGEAYQPPKGIYREESSYVPINKVLSLDPVTFFNKANTLMENNPPSAADAEILEKLAAVHVGPGMEFDASVLTGDIQANWREMLQGLRPKLAAEGMKFSKQLGQWSYFGAPIGDFGTEYAYRALAAIAGLGANTVEIALYPKTEKDADGNPLTGEKSYILHLESDPQVLDGGFWSITAYGDDDFLIDNLLDRYCINDRSGLKRNDDGSVDVILSKEAPADTTNWLPVGEGGFHLFMRIYTPDMEALKTWTVPTITAID
;
A
#
# COMPACT_ATOMS: atom_id res chain seq x y z
N MET A 1 24.10 23.06 39.60
CA MET A 1 24.95 21.97 39.05
C MET A 1 24.41 21.72 37.67
N ALA A 2 25.04 22.31 36.66
CA ALA A 2 24.56 22.31 35.28
C ALA A 2 24.98 21.00 34.60
N MET A 3 24.03 20.20 34.16
CA MET A 3 24.29 19.05 33.29
C MET A 3 24.39 19.52 31.83
N LEU A 4 25.58 19.41 31.30
CA LEU A 4 25.90 19.60 29.89
C LEU A 4 25.26 18.49 29.07
N LEU A 5 24.29 18.86 28.23
CA LEU A 5 23.83 18.01 27.14
C LEU A 5 24.91 18.01 26.07
N SER A 6 25.65 16.91 25.96
CA SER A 6 26.61 16.67 24.89
C SER A 6 25.84 16.27 23.64
N GLY A 7 25.58 17.22 22.76
CA GLY A 7 25.16 16.94 21.40
C GLY A 7 26.30 16.25 20.66
N CYS A 8 26.13 15.01 20.25
CA CYS A 8 27.00 14.37 19.26
C CYS A 8 26.78 15.06 17.91
N ALA A 9 27.61 16.05 17.61
CA ALA A 9 27.75 16.53 16.25
C ALA A 9 28.44 15.43 15.43
N TRP A 10 27.71 14.83 14.50
CA TRP A 10 28.27 13.91 13.51
C TRP A 10 29.11 14.73 12.52
N SER A 11 30.43 14.76 12.74
CA SER A 11 31.38 15.28 11.78
C SER A 11 31.76 14.15 10.83
N VAL A 12 30.96 13.91 9.81
CA VAL A 12 31.27 12.98 8.71
C VAL A 12 32.16 13.76 7.72
N LYS A 13 33.37 13.29 7.48
CA LYS A 13 34.16 13.67 6.32
C LYS A 13 33.56 12.92 5.11
N ALA A 14 32.65 13.55 4.38
CA ALA A 14 32.20 13.05 3.09
C ALA A 14 33.43 13.05 2.13
N GLU A 15 33.74 11.90 1.56
CA GLU A 15 34.66 11.84 0.42
C GLU A 15 34.02 12.58 -0.76
N ALA A 16 34.71 13.51 -1.35
CA ALA A 16 34.19 14.30 -2.45
C ALA A 16 33.91 13.38 -3.66
N VAL A 17 32.71 13.40 -4.15
CA VAL A 17 32.28 12.71 -5.38
C VAL A 17 33.10 13.26 -6.53
N SER A 18 33.88 12.42 -7.21
CA SER A 18 35.03 12.86 -8.02
C SER A 18 34.73 13.07 -9.51
N SER A 19 33.57 12.67 -10.01
CA SER A 19 33.18 12.88 -11.41
C SER A 19 31.70 13.30 -11.53
N SER A 20 31.33 13.91 -12.66
CA SER A 20 29.93 14.29 -12.93
C SER A 20 29.02 13.07 -13.07
N GLU A 21 29.54 11.93 -13.50
CA GLU A 21 28.81 10.66 -13.59
C GLU A 21 28.53 10.07 -12.21
N ASP A 22 29.46 10.16 -11.27
CA ASP A 22 29.26 9.72 -9.89
C ASP A 22 28.22 10.60 -9.18
N VAL A 23 28.23 11.91 -9.41
CA VAL A 23 27.21 12.84 -8.89
C VAL A 23 25.84 12.47 -9.43
N TRP A 24 25.70 12.24 -10.73
CA TRP A 24 24.44 11.85 -11.36
C TRP A 24 23.86 10.58 -10.72
N LYS A 25 24.70 9.55 -10.59
CA LYS A 25 24.31 8.27 -9.97
C LYS A 25 23.87 8.46 -8.52
N THR A 26 24.59 9.27 -7.75
CA THR A 26 24.26 9.54 -6.35
C THR A 26 22.94 10.32 -6.22
N ILE A 27 22.68 11.29 -7.11
CA ILE A 27 21.41 12.03 -7.17
C ILE A 27 20.24 11.10 -7.53
N GLU A 28 20.43 10.18 -8.48
CA GLU A 28 19.39 9.19 -8.82
C GLU A 28 19.10 8.27 -7.62
N GLU A 29 20.14 7.77 -6.96
CA GLU A 29 19.99 6.94 -5.75
C GLU A 29 19.30 7.72 -4.62
N ALA A 30 19.65 8.99 -4.42
CA ALA A 30 18.99 9.87 -3.46
C ALA A 30 17.50 10.05 -3.76
N TYR A 31 17.16 10.21 -5.03
CA TYR A 31 15.76 10.31 -5.45
C TYR A 31 15.00 9.01 -5.16
N ILE A 32 15.55 7.86 -5.58
CA ILE A 32 14.96 6.53 -5.32
C ILE A 32 14.76 6.30 -3.82
N TYR A 33 15.77 6.65 -3.02
CA TYR A 33 15.72 6.49 -1.57
C TYR A 33 14.61 7.33 -0.92
N ALA A 34 14.51 8.62 -1.27
CA ALA A 34 13.59 9.58 -0.65
C ALA A 34 12.18 9.55 -1.26
N PHE A 35 12.01 9.01 -2.46
CA PHE A 35 10.73 9.05 -3.21
C PHE A 35 9.54 8.50 -2.40
N PRO A 36 9.63 7.34 -1.73
CA PRO A 36 8.52 6.81 -0.94
C PRO A 36 8.07 7.77 0.17
N LEU A 37 9.01 8.37 0.89
CA LEU A 37 8.73 9.33 1.96
C LEU A 37 8.01 10.59 1.43
N VAL A 38 8.49 11.14 0.32
CA VAL A 38 7.88 12.34 -0.30
C VAL A 38 6.50 12.01 -0.86
N LEU A 39 6.31 10.81 -1.43
CA LEU A 39 5.00 10.36 -1.92
C LEU A 39 4.02 10.10 -0.78
N MET A 40 4.46 9.51 0.33
CA MET A 40 3.65 9.32 1.54
C MET A 40 3.14 10.68 2.07
N ASP A 41 4.02 11.68 2.18
CA ASP A 41 3.60 13.02 2.62
C ASP A 41 2.64 13.70 1.63
N ALA A 42 2.90 13.59 0.33
CA ALA A 42 1.98 14.12 -0.69
C ALA A 42 0.61 13.42 -0.64
N THR A 43 0.60 12.10 -0.41
CA THR A 43 -0.63 11.30 -0.28
C THR A 43 -1.39 11.70 0.98
N ARG A 44 -0.71 11.81 2.14
CA ARG A 44 -1.29 12.31 3.37
C ARG A 44 -1.90 13.69 3.17
N THR A 45 -1.14 14.62 2.61
CA THR A 45 -1.57 16.01 2.39
C THR A 45 -2.85 16.09 1.55
N SER A 46 -2.94 15.30 0.48
CA SER A 46 -4.16 15.25 -0.36
C SER A 46 -5.32 14.54 0.33
N ALA A 47 -5.06 13.42 1.01
CA ALA A 47 -6.09 12.62 1.69
C ALA A 47 -6.67 13.30 2.93
N THR A 48 -5.90 14.19 3.58
CA THR A 48 -6.34 14.92 4.77
C THR A 48 -6.80 16.36 4.47
N ASN A 49 -6.85 16.73 3.19
CA ASN A 49 -7.25 18.06 2.75
C ASN A 49 -8.78 18.23 2.79
N THR A 50 -9.33 18.33 3.98
CA THR A 50 -10.76 18.50 4.26
C THR A 50 -10.96 19.09 5.67
N GLU A 51 -12.06 19.79 5.90
CA GLU A 51 -12.42 20.30 7.24
C GLU A 51 -13.05 19.21 8.12
N GLU A 52 -13.80 18.29 7.52
CA GLU A 52 -14.51 17.20 8.21
C GLU A 52 -14.32 15.89 7.45
N ALA A 53 -14.50 14.76 8.13
CA ALA A 53 -14.44 13.46 7.47
C ALA A 53 -15.54 13.32 6.42
N ALA A 54 -15.18 12.88 5.24
CA ALA A 54 -16.03 12.69 4.07
C ALA A 54 -15.58 11.45 3.27
N PRO A 55 -16.37 10.95 2.33
CA PRO A 55 -15.93 9.85 1.48
C PRO A 55 -14.58 10.14 0.81
N GLY A 56 -13.59 9.29 1.07
CA GLY A 56 -12.24 9.39 0.50
C GLY A 56 -11.29 10.36 1.21
N LYS A 57 -11.73 11.14 2.21
CA LYS A 57 -10.90 12.12 2.95
C LYS A 57 -11.29 12.18 4.42
N ALA A 58 -10.30 12.40 5.27
CA ALA A 58 -10.54 12.77 6.67
C ALA A 58 -9.38 13.63 7.18
N PRO A 59 -9.61 14.56 8.13
CA PRO A 59 -8.51 15.25 8.79
C PRO A 59 -7.53 14.25 9.45
N VAL A 60 -6.31 14.73 9.71
CA VAL A 60 -5.30 13.96 10.44
C VAL A 60 -5.87 13.46 11.78
N ASN A 61 -5.51 12.27 12.21
CA ASN A 61 -5.98 11.62 13.43
C ASN A 61 -7.52 11.44 13.48
N GLN A 62 -8.14 11.24 12.31
CA GLN A 62 -9.56 10.93 12.18
C GLN A 62 -9.78 9.78 11.19
N PHE A 63 -10.87 9.04 11.38
CA PHE A 63 -11.24 7.98 10.46
C PHE A 63 -11.79 8.52 9.13
N MET A 64 -11.29 7.98 8.05
CA MET A 64 -11.96 7.95 6.76
C MET A 64 -12.58 6.56 6.58
N HIS A 65 -13.88 6.44 6.68
CA HIS A 65 -14.60 5.21 6.43
C HIS A 65 -15.02 5.09 4.97
N GLY A 66 -14.60 4.02 4.31
CA GLY A 66 -15.14 3.64 3.00
C GLY A 66 -16.59 3.17 3.13
N VAL A 67 -17.41 3.51 2.14
CA VAL A 67 -18.86 3.23 2.15
C VAL A 67 -19.31 2.28 1.04
N ALA A 68 -18.43 1.96 0.10
CA ALA A 68 -18.73 1.06 -1.01
C ALA A 68 -17.45 0.43 -1.55
N LEU A 69 -17.57 -0.67 -2.26
CA LEU A 69 -16.50 -1.22 -3.08
C LEU A 69 -16.30 -0.35 -4.33
N ALA A 70 -15.11 -0.48 -4.93
CA ALA A 70 -14.86 0.08 -6.25
C ALA A 70 -15.72 -0.64 -7.31
N ASN A 71 -16.08 0.08 -8.37
CA ASN A 71 -16.78 -0.43 -9.54
C ASN A 71 -16.07 0.07 -10.82
N ALA A 72 -16.61 -0.23 -12.00
CA ALA A 72 -16.00 0.15 -13.28
C ALA A 72 -15.84 1.66 -13.48
N GLN A 73 -16.63 2.50 -12.80
CA GLN A 73 -16.54 3.95 -12.84
C GLN A 73 -15.44 4.50 -11.93
N PHE A 74 -14.89 3.69 -11.02
CA PHE A 74 -13.80 4.09 -10.15
C PHE A 74 -12.47 4.06 -10.91
N LYS A 75 -11.93 5.24 -11.24
CA LYS A 75 -10.70 5.44 -12.03
C LYS A 75 -9.57 6.13 -11.24
N ASN A 76 -9.69 6.22 -9.91
CA ASN A 76 -8.71 6.94 -9.09
C ASN A 76 -7.43 6.13 -8.80
N VAL A 77 -7.54 4.79 -8.80
CA VAL A 77 -6.44 3.85 -8.52
C VAL A 77 -6.57 2.68 -9.47
N VAL A 78 -5.47 2.24 -10.06
CA VAL A 78 -5.41 1.04 -10.90
C VAL A 78 -5.57 -0.23 -10.06
N THR A 79 -6.05 -1.30 -10.65
CA THR A 79 -6.30 -2.60 -10.00
C THR A 79 -7.01 -2.50 -8.65
N PRO A 80 -8.13 -1.72 -8.55
CA PRO A 80 -8.77 -1.46 -7.27
C PRO A 80 -9.27 -2.75 -6.63
N ASN A 81 -9.20 -2.79 -5.29
CA ASN A 81 -9.74 -3.90 -4.50
C ASN A 81 -11.27 -3.89 -4.52
N VAL A 82 -11.87 -5.06 -4.72
CA VAL A 82 -13.34 -5.26 -4.72
C VAL A 82 -13.79 -6.31 -3.69
N ASP A 83 -12.95 -6.59 -2.68
CA ASP A 83 -13.24 -7.58 -1.63
C ASP A 83 -13.47 -6.93 -0.27
N THR A 84 -12.82 -5.79 0.00
CA THR A 84 -12.81 -5.20 1.34
C THR A 84 -13.22 -3.74 1.32
N ILE A 85 -13.96 -3.34 2.35
CA ILE A 85 -14.22 -1.93 2.65
C ILE A 85 -13.06 -1.42 3.50
N TYR A 86 -12.53 -0.25 3.14
CA TYR A 86 -11.39 0.35 3.81
C TYR A 86 -11.84 1.35 4.87
N THR A 87 -11.21 1.30 6.04
CA THR A 87 -11.16 2.41 6.99
C THR A 87 -9.71 2.87 7.11
N GLN A 88 -9.44 4.14 6.95
CA GLN A 88 -8.08 4.68 6.92
C GLN A 88 -7.91 5.79 7.97
N VAL A 89 -6.68 5.91 8.48
CA VAL A 89 -6.26 7.00 9.36
C VAL A 89 -4.87 7.45 8.95
N TRP A 90 -4.69 8.72 8.72
CA TRP A 90 -3.38 9.34 8.65
C TRP A 90 -3.05 9.92 10.03
N TYR A 91 -1.98 9.40 10.63
CA TYR A 91 -1.54 9.85 11.95
C TYR A 91 -0.54 10.99 11.88
N ASP A 92 -0.62 11.86 12.87
CA ASP A 92 0.46 12.67 13.37
C ASP A 92 0.68 12.28 14.84
N LEU A 93 1.83 11.66 15.11
CA LEU A 93 2.23 11.15 16.42
C LEU A 93 3.26 12.05 17.10
N SER A 94 3.37 13.32 16.67
CA SER A 94 4.38 14.26 17.16
C SER A 94 4.12 14.68 18.61
N GLU A 95 2.86 14.84 18.99
CA GLU A 95 2.46 15.35 20.30
C GLU A 95 2.26 14.22 21.31
N GLU A 96 1.37 13.29 21.03
CA GLU A 96 1.01 12.19 21.91
C GLU A 96 0.58 10.94 21.12
N PRO A 97 0.52 9.76 21.77
CA PRO A 97 -0.05 8.55 21.17
C PRO A 97 -1.53 8.71 20.82
N MET A 98 -1.94 8.02 19.77
CA MET A 98 -3.34 7.85 19.40
C MET A 98 -3.85 6.47 19.83
N ILE A 99 -4.95 6.44 20.54
CA ILE A 99 -5.65 5.20 20.91
C ILE A 99 -6.56 4.78 19.77
N TYR A 100 -6.34 3.58 19.28
CA TYR A 100 -7.18 2.89 18.31
C TYR A 100 -7.91 1.73 19.01
N VAL A 101 -9.23 1.79 19.07
CA VAL A 101 -10.05 0.66 19.54
C VAL A 101 -10.46 -0.17 18.33
N HIS A 102 -9.98 -1.42 18.29
CA HIS A 102 -10.32 -2.40 17.26
C HIS A 102 -11.45 -3.30 17.78
N PRO A 103 -12.63 -3.31 17.15
CA PRO A 103 -13.77 -4.06 17.63
C PRO A 103 -13.61 -5.57 17.41
N GLU A 104 -14.32 -6.37 18.19
CA GLU A 104 -14.45 -7.79 17.94
C GLU A 104 -15.31 -8.05 16.70
N THR A 105 -14.86 -8.99 15.86
CA THR A 105 -15.59 -9.41 14.65
C THR A 105 -15.16 -10.82 14.27
N ASP A 106 -16.08 -11.56 13.65
CA ASP A 106 -15.91 -12.93 13.15
C ASP A 106 -15.35 -13.00 11.72
N ARG A 107 -15.11 -11.84 11.09
CA ARG A 107 -14.62 -11.75 9.72
C ARG A 107 -13.21 -11.18 9.64
N PHE A 108 -12.59 -11.33 8.49
CA PHE A 108 -11.34 -10.64 8.20
C PHE A 108 -11.53 -9.12 8.37
N CYS A 109 -10.85 -8.58 9.37
CA CYS A 109 -10.80 -7.16 9.67
C CYS A 109 -9.42 -6.86 10.25
N LYS A 110 -8.43 -6.55 9.41
CA LYS A 110 -7.06 -6.32 9.85
C LYS A 110 -6.63 -4.90 9.59
N VAL A 111 -5.89 -4.35 10.55
CA VAL A 111 -5.31 -3.00 10.47
C VAL A 111 -3.83 -3.12 10.17
N GLN A 112 -3.40 -2.70 9.00
CA GLN A 112 -1.99 -2.51 8.68
C GLN A 112 -1.59 -1.11 9.09
N VAL A 113 -0.60 -0.98 9.96
CA VAL A 113 0.00 0.30 10.37
C VAL A 113 1.32 0.45 9.64
N LEU A 114 1.43 1.50 8.84
CA LEU A 114 2.60 1.83 8.02
C LEU A 114 3.36 3.01 8.61
N ASP A 115 4.69 2.96 8.53
CA ASP A 115 5.54 4.11 8.80
C ASP A 115 5.56 5.11 7.63
N ALA A 116 6.24 6.23 7.79
CA ALA A 116 6.37 7.25 6.75
C ALA A 116 7.16 6.78 5.52
N TRP A 117 7.89 5.68 5.61
CA TRP A 117 8.67 5.08 4.54
C TRP A 117 7.92 3.95 3.82
N THR A 118 6.62 3.78 4.12
CA THR A 118 5.74 2.74 3.59
C THR A 118 6.10 1.30 4.00
N ASN A 119 6.87 1.12 5.08
CA ASN A 119 7.04 -0.18 5.69
C ASN A 119 5.89 -0.49 6.64
N THR A 120 5.51 -1.75 6.76
CA THR A 120 4.54 -2.22 7.74
C THR A 120 5.18 -2.27 9.12
N ALA A 121 4.83 -1.32 9.99
CA ALA A 121 5.30 -1.27 11.38
C ALA A 121 4.57 -2.29 12.26
N ALA A 122 3.30 -2.53 12.02
CA ALA A 122 2.48 -3.51 12.74
C ALA A 122 1.24 -3.93 11.96
N VAL A 123 0.67 -5.07 12.39
CA VAL A 123 -0.66 -5.54 11.95
C VAL A 123 -1.49 -5.82 13.20
N LEU A 124 -2.66 -5.18 13.29
CA LEU A 124 -3.63 -5.45 14.34
C LEU A 124 -4.67 -6.43 13.77
N ASP A 125 -4.66 -7.64 14.25
CA ASP A 125 -5.50 -8.74 13.76
C ASP A 125 -6.51 -9.26 14.80
N ARG A 126 -6.55 -8.64 15.98
CA ARG A 126 -7.45 -9.00 17.08
C ARG A 126 -8.14 -7.77 17.65
N ALA A 127 -9.31 -8.00 18.22
CA ALA A 127 -9.99 -6.98 19.01
C ALA A 127 -9.14 -6.52 20.18
N GLY A 128 -9.16 -5.22 20.50
CA GLY A 128 -8.35 -4.67 21.57
C GLY A 128 -8.24 -3.16 21.54
N VAL A 129 -7.56 -2.64 22.52
CA VAL A 129 -7.21 -1.22 22.64
C VAL A 129 -5.71 -1.09 22.38
N TYR A 130 -5.36 -0.32 21.38
CA TYR A 130 -3.99 -0.14 20.91
C TYR A 130 -3.59 1.33 21.00
N ALA A 131 -2.41 1.59 21.56
CA ALA A 131 -1.79 2.90 21.50
C ALA A 131 -0.78 2.91 20.36
N ILE A 132 -1.09 3.66 19.30
CA ILE A 132 -0.15 3.91 18.21
C ILE A 132 0.79 5.02 18.68
N THR A 133 2.05 4.66 18.90
CA THR A 133 3.04 5.53 19.53
C THR A 133 4.23 5.79 18.62
N ARG A 134 4.80 6.97 18.70
CA ARG A 134 6.15 7.16 18.15
C ARG A 134 7.15 6.40 19.03
N SER A 135 8.10 5.67 18.44
CA SER A 135 9.09 4.84 19.17
C SER A 135 9.91 5.63 20.20
N THR A 136 10.03 6.96 20.02
CA THR A 136 10.70 7.86 20.95
C THR A 136 9.85 8.26 22.16
N TRP A 137 8.54 8.03 22.11
CA TRP A 137 7.65 8.33 23.24
C TRP A 137 7.93 7.39 24.42
N LYS A 138 8.02 7.94 25.65
CA LYS A 138 8.46 7.21 26.87
C LYS A 138 7.45 7.23 28.01
N GLY A 139 6.20 7.61 27.73
CA GLY A 139 5.14 7.59 28.74
C GLY A 139 4.65 6.18 29.08
N ASP A 140 3.84 6.09 30.13
CA ASP A 140 3.20 4.86 30.58
C ASP A 140 1.82 4.70 29.94
N LEU A 141 1.41 3.46 29.73
CA LEU A 141 0.08 3.10 29.21
C LEU A 141 -0.68 2.28 30.26
N PRO A 142 -2.02 2.33 30.28
CA PRO A 142 -2.83 1.42 31.08
C PRO A 142 -2.58 -0.05 30.70
N ASP A 143 -2.75 -0.96 31.65
CA ASP A 143 -2.48 -2.40 31.49
C ASP A 143 -3.30 -3.06 30.37
N ASN A 144 -4.48 -2.51 30.08
CA ASN A 144 -5.37 -3.01 29.01
C ASN A 144 -5.08 -2.42 27.64
N VAL A 145 -4.04 -1.60 27.49
CA VAL A 145 -3.66 -0.94 26.23
C VAL A 145 -2.39 -1.56 25.68
N THR A 146 -2.49 -2.11 24.48
CA THR A 146 -1.32 -2.68 23.78
C THR A 146 -0.56 -1.58 23.07
N ARG A 147 0.75 -1.48 23.34
CA ARG A 147 1.63 -0.50 22.69
C ARG A 147 2.04 -0.97 21.29
N ILE A 148 1.92 -0.07 20.32
CA ILE A 148 2.38 -0.25 18.94
C ILE A 148 3.36 0.88 18.62
N ASP A 149 4.63 0.56 18.51
CA ASP A 149 5.69 1.51 18.21
C ASP A 149 5.84 1.70 16.69
N VAL A 150 5.76 2.96 16.25
CA VAL A 150 6.04 3.37 14.88
C VAL A 150 7.30 4.24 14.88
N PRO A 151 8.29 4.00 14.01
CA PRO A 151 9.57 4.72 14.03
C PRO A 151 9.44 6.20 13.65
N THR A 152 8.34 6.61 13.02
CA THR A 152 8.13 7.92 12.43
C THR A 152 6.97 8.67 13.08
N ALA A 153 6.97 10.01 12.99
CA ALA A 153 5.86 10.82 13.47
C ALA A 153 4.63 10.73 12.55
N MET A 154 4.84 10.64 11.24
CA MET A 154 3.80 10.35 10.27
C MET A 154 3.60 8.84 10.17
N ALA A 155 2.35 8.39 10.28
CA ALA A 155 1.98 6.99 10.05
C ALA A 155 0.64 6.90 9.28
N TRP A 156 0.38 5.73 8.72
CA TRP A 156 -0.85 5.47 7.99
C TRP A 156 -1.43 4.13 8.41
N ALA A 157 -2.66 4.10 8.91
CA ALA A 157 -3.38 2.85 9.15
C ALA A 157 -4.39 2.58 8.05
N ILE A 158 -4.38 1.35 7.55
CA ILE A 158 -5.34 0.85 6.56
C ILE A 158 -6.02 -0.38 7.16
N THR A 159 -7.27 -0.21 7.58
CA THR A 159 -8.13 -1.32 7.99
C THR A 159 -8.84 -1.86 6.77
N ARG A 160 -8.76 -3.16 6.56
CA ARG A 160 -9.45 -3.87 5.48
C ARG A 160 -10.47 -4.82 6.08
N THR A 161 -11.76 -4.52 5.89
CA THR A 161 -12.87 -5.35 6.37
C THR A 161 -13.52 -6.06 5.20
N VAL A 162 -13.50 -7.39 5.18
CA VAL A 162 -14.07 -8.18 4.08
C VAL A 162 -15.57 -7.95 3.98
N LEU A 163 -16.07 -7.83 2.74
CA LEU A 163 -17.49 -7.68 2.40
C LEU A 163 -18.01 -8.92 1.66
N SER A 164 -19.16 -9.40 2.05
CA SER A 164 -19.85 -10.55 1.43
C SER A 164 -21.03 -10.11 0.54
N GLY A 165 -20.72 -9.23 -0.42
CA GLY A 165 -21.71 -8.63 -1.32
C GLY A 165 -22.38 -7.38 -0.74
N GLU A 166 -23.11 -6.65 -1.57
CA GLU A 166 -23.68 -5.34 -1.22
C GLU A 166 -24.65 -5.39 -0.03
N ALA A 167 -25.41 -6.47 0.08
CA ALA A 167 -26.37 -6.68 1.19
C ALA A 167 -25.68 -6.76 2.56
N ASP A 168 -24.38 -7.00 2.62
CA ASP A 168 -23.56 -7.08 3.84
C ASP A 168 -23.01 -5.73 4.32
N LEU A 169 -23.14 -4.67 3.53
CA LEU A 169 -22.67 -3.32 3.89
C LEU A 169 -23.13 -2.85 5.28
N PRO A 170 -24.40 -3.05 5.71
CA PRO A 170 -24.83 -2.67 7.06
C PRO A 170 -24.02 -3.32 8.19
N ASN A 171 -23.55 -4.57 8.00
CA ASN A 171 -22.72 -5.25 8.98
C ASN A 171 -21.32 -4.64 9.05
N VAL A 172 -20.75 -4.27 7.90
CA VAL A 172 -19.46 -3.55 7.87
C VAL A 172 -19.58 -2.20 8.53
N TYR A 173 -20.67 -1.45 8.29
CA TYR A 173 -20.90 -0.16 8.96
C TYR A 173 -21.08 -0.33 10.48
N ALA A 174 -21.70 -1.41 10.93
CA ALA A 174 -21.80 -1.71 12.37
C ALA A 174 -20.43 -1.98 13.01
N ILE A 175 -19.48 -2.58 12.28
CA ILE A 175 -18.08 -2.74 12.73
C ILE A 175 -17.39 -1.39 12.76
N GLN A 176 -17.51 -0.57 11.70
CA GLN A 176 -16.92 0.77 11.63
C GLN A 176 -17.43 1.67 12.78
N ALA A 177 -18.71 1.59 13.12
CA ALA A 177 -19.31 2.38 14.20
C ALA A 177 -18.79 2.01 15.61
N GLN A 178 -18.18 0.83 15.79
CA GLN A 178 -17.56 0.40 17.03
C GLN A 178 -16.07 0.79 17.12
N MET A 179 -15.45 1.16 16.01
CA MET A 179 -14.06 1.66 16.01
C MET A 179 -14.00 3.00 16.72
N GLN A 180 -12.97 3.22 17.53
CA GLN A 180 -12.73 4.51 18.17
C GLN A 180 -11.29 4.97 17.93
N LEU A 181 -11.13 6.27 17.77
CA LEU A 181 -9.83 6.90 17.60
C LEU A 181 -9.81 8.19 18.40
N LEU A 182 -8.90 8.28 19.37
CA LEU A 182 -8.80 9.44 20.24
C LEU A 182 -7.36 9.60 20.80
N PRO A 183 -6.94 10.81 21.18
CA PRO A 183 -5.66 11.03 21.85
C PRO A 183 -5.59 10.26 23.16
N LEU A 184 -4.37 9.84 23.55
CA LEU A 184 -4.16 9.14 24.82
C LEU A 184 -4.64 9.95 26.02
N SER A 185 -4.40 11.26 26.04
CA SER A 185 -4.84 12.16 27.10
C SER A 185 -6.36 12.13 27.31
N VAL A 186 -7.13 12.09 26.21
CA VAL A 186 -8.59 11.96 26.23
C VAL A 186 -9.03 10.60 26.72
N TYR A 187 -8.37 9.53 26.26
CA TYR A 187 -8.65 8.18 26.72
C TYR A 187 -8.47 8.03 28.23
N LEU A 188 -7.40 8.64 28.78
CA LEU A 188 -7.10 8.59 30.21
C LEU A 188 -8.06 9.44 31.05
N SER A 189 -8.52 10.59 30.54
CA SER A 189 -9.47 11.46 31.24
C SER A 189 -10.91 10.92 31.22
N GLY A 190 -11.25 10.13 30.19
CA GLY A 190 -12.62 9.65 29.96
C GLY A 190 -13.59 10.76 29.52
N GLU A 191 -13.06 11.91 29.12
CA GLU A 191 -13.87 13.02 28.63
C GLU A 191 -14.45 12.76 27.24
N ALA A 192 -15.56 13.41 26.92
CA ALA A 192 -16.13 13.35 25.59
C ALA A 192 -15.17 14.00 24.58
N TYR A 193 -14.84 13.27 23.52
CA TYR A 193 -13.94 13.74 22.48
C TYR A 193 -14.72 14.19 21.24
N GLN A 194 -14.42 15.38 20.80
CA GLN A 194 -14.78 15.86 19.47
C GLN A 194 -13.49 16.19 18.72
N PRO A 195 -13.21 15.47 17.63
CA PRO A 195 -12.01 15.73 16.86
C PRO A 195 -12.03 17.16 16.28
N PRO A 196 -10.88 17.83 16.22
CA PRO A 196 -10.79 19.17 15.68
C PRO A 196 -11.10 19.16 14.18
N LYS A 197 -11.63 20.27 13.66
CA LYS A 197 -11.76 20.45 12.21
C LYS A 197 -10.38 20.46 11.56
N GLY A 198 -10.31 19.84 10.38
CA GLY A 198 -9.13 19.95 9.53
C GLY A 198 -9.08 21.27 8.76
N ILE A 199 -8.18 21.33 7.81
CA ILE A 199 -7.98 22.52 6.96
C ILE A 199 -8.08 22.09 5.50
N TYR A 200 -8.94 22.77 4.74
CA TYR A 200 -8.96 22.64 3.29
C TYR A 200 -8.09 23.73 2.66
N ARG A 201 -7.30 23.33 1.65
CA ARG A 201 -6.46 24.21 0.83
C ARG A 201 -6.56 23.78 -0.63
N GLU A 202 -6.88 24.70 -1.53
CA GLU A 202 -7.01 24.42 -2.97
C GLU A 202 -5.70 23.83 -3.55
N GLU A 203 -4.55 24.38 -3.17
CA GLU A 203 -3.24 23.92 -3.62
C GLU A 203 -2.87 22.49 -3.17
N SER A 204 -3.62 21.92 -2.22
CA SER A 204 -3.48 20.52 -1.75
C SER A 204 -4.47 19.55 -2.43
N SER A 205 -5.27 20.04 -3.38
CA SER A 205 -6.18 19.22 -4.21
C SER A 205 -5.48 18.75 -5.46
N TYR A 206 -4.72 17.66 -5.37
CA TYR A 206 -3.94 17.09 -6.45
C TYR A 206 -3.88 15.55 -6.40
N VAL A 207 -3.47 14.94 -7.51
CA VAL A 207 -3.09 13.53 -7.56
C VAL A 207 -1.66 13.39 -7.03
N PRO A 208 -1.43 12.69 -5.92
CA PRO A 208 -0.14 12.68 -5.21
C PRO A 208 1.07 12.33 -6.08
N ILE A 209 0.98 11.25 -6.87
CA ILE A 209 2.07 10.83 -7.74
C ILE A 209 2.45 11.91 -8.78
N ASN A 210 1.46 12.57 -9.38
CA ASN A 210 1.68 13.63 -10.35
C ASN A 210 2.34 14.86 -9.69
N LYS A 211 1.93 15.16 -8.45
CA LYS A 211 2.53 16.24 -7.68
C LYS A 211 4.01 15.98 -7.44
N VAL A 212 4.37 14.79 -6.97
CA VAL A 212 5.77 14.44 -6.69
C VAL A 212 6.63 14.44 -7.95
N LEU A 213 6.13 13.84 -9.05
CA LEU A 213 6.83 13.81 -10.33
C LEU A 213 6.97 15.20 -10.98
N SER A 214 6.20 16.20 -10.56
CA SER A 214 6.29 17.57 -11.06
C SER A 214 7.28 18.46 -10.31
N LEU A 215 7.83 17.97 -9.18
CA LEU A 215 8.78 18.74 -8.38
C LEU A 215 10.11 18.88 -9.12
N ASP A 216 10.69 20.07 -9.05
CA ASP A 216 12.08 20.26 -9.42
C ASP A 216 13.01 19.64 -8.37
N PRO A 217 14.29 19.35 -8.70
CA PRO A 217 15.18 18.63 -7.80
C PRO A 217 15.43 19.37 -6.48
N VAL A 218 15.53 20.68 -6.49
CA VAL A 218 15.78 21.47 -5.26
C VAL A 218 14.59 21.38 -4.31
N THR A 219 13.39 21.56 -4.85
CA THR A 219 12.16 21.44 -4.08
C THR A 219 11.97 20.03 -3.54
N PHE A 220 12.24 18.99 -4.37
CA PHE A 220 12.11 17.60 -3.96
C PHE A 220 13.07 17.27 -2.80
N PHE A 221 14.37 17.55 -2.93
CA PHE A 221 15.36 17.17 -1.93
C PHE A 221 15.24 17.98 -0.63
N ASN A 222 14.96 19.28 -0.69
CA ASN A 222 14.69 20.06 0.52
C ASN A 222 13.46 19.54 1.27
N LYS A 223 12.41 19.17 0.54
CA LYS A 223 11.24 18.53 1.15
C LYS A 223 11.59 17.20 1.80
N ALA A 224 12.36 16.34 1.12
CA ALA A 224 12.81 15.07 1.67
C ALA A 224 13.64 15.27 2.94
N ASN A 225 14.62 16.18 2.91
CA ASN A 225 15.49 16.49 4.05
C ASN A 225 14.69 16.96 5.28
N THR A 226 13.72 17.85 5.06
CA THR A 226 12.80 18.32 6.13
C THR A 226 11.93 17.18 6.68
N LEU A 227 11.38 16.33 5.81
CA LEU A 227 10.56 15.21 6.25
C LEU A 227 11.34 14.21 7.10
N MET A 228 12.63 13.97 6.78
CA MET A 228 13.49 13.06 7.53
C MET A 228 13.76 13.50 8.98
N GLU A 229 13.60 14.78 9.33
CA GLU A 229 13.78 15.26 10.71
C GLU A 229 12.77 14.62 11.68
N ASN A 230 11.50 14.55 11.27
CA ASN A 230 10.43 13.99 12.10
C ASN A 230 10.10 12.53 11.74
N ASN A 231 10.59 12.08 10.60
CA ASN A 231 10.41 10.71 10.11
C ASN A 231 11.79 10.10 9.85
N PRO A 232 12.56 9.82 10.91
CA PRO A 232 13.95 9.44 10.77
C PRO A 232 14.10 8.17 9.93
N PRO A 233 15.15 8.09 9.11
CA PRO A 233 15.57 6.86 8.46
C PRO A 233 15.80 5.73 9.46
N SER A 234 15.76 4.49 8.97
CA SER A 234 16.15 3.32 9.75
C SER A 234 17.63 3.37 10.13
N ALA A 235 17.99 2.76 11.25
CA ALA A 235 19.41 2.59 11.60
C ALA A 235 20.18 1.74 10.56
N ALA A 236 19.48 0.88 9.81
CA ALA A 236 20.06 0.11 8.72
C ALA A 236 20.45 0.96 7.50
N ASP A 237 19.95 2.20 7.40
CA ASP A 237 20.21 3.12 6.29
C ASP A 237 21.52 3.93 6.46
N ALA A 238 22.31 3.67 7.49
CA ALA A 238 23.51 4.46 7.81
C ALA A 238 24.49 4.57 6.61
N GLU A 239 24.74 3.47 5.90
CA GLU A 239 25.66 3.43 4.76
C GLU A 239 25.15 4.28 3.59
N ILE A 240 23.87 4.14 3.22
CA ILE A 240 23.31 4.95 2.12
C ILE A 240 23.27 6.43 2.51
N LEU A 241 22.93 6.77 3.75
CA LEU A 241 22.89 8.15 4.21
C LEU A 241 24.27 8.82 4.20
N GLU A 242 25.34 8.09 4.55
CA GLU A 242 26.70 8.59 4.42
C GLU A 242 27.03 8.95 2.95
N LYS A 243 26.63 8.09 2.01
CA LYS A 243 26.79 8.35 0.59
C LYS A 243 25.96 9.55 0.11
N LEU A 244 24.67 9.63 0.51
CA LEU A 244 23.78 10.70 0.10
C LEU A 244 24.13 12.06 0.69
N ALA A 245 24.80 12.09 1.84
CA ALA A 245 25.33 13.32 2.44
C ALA A 245 26.32 14.06 1.51
N ALA A 246 27.01 13.33 0.61
CA ALA A 246 27.91 13.93 -0.37
C ALA A 246 27.18 14.82 -1.41
N VAL A 247 25.88 14.65 -1.56
CA VAL A 247 25.00 15.47 -2.40
C VAL A 247 23.98 16.25 -1.57
N HIS A 248 24.25 16.47 -0.30
CA HIS A 248 23.44 17.24 0.66
C HIS A 248 22.01 16.69 0.82
N VAL A 249 21.85 15.36 0.82
CA VAL A 249 20.59 14.68 1.10
C VAL A 249 20.70 13.88 2.39
N GLY A 250 19.86 14.23 3.37
CA GLY A 250 19.82 13.63 4.70
C GLY A 250 18.98 14.43 5.69
N PRO A 251 18.72 13.90 6.90
CA PRO A 251 17.85 14.55 7.89
C PRO A 251 18.32 15.97 8.22
N GLY A 252 17.45 16.97 7.99
CA GLY A 252 17.67 18.36 8.32
C GLY A 252 18.75 19.07 7.50
N MET A 253 19.25 18.44 6.44
CA MET A 253 20.22 19.09 5.54
C MET A 253 19.51 20.12 4.65
N GLU A 254 20.24 21.17 4.26
CA GLU A 254 19.85 22.05 3.18
C GLU A 254 20.46 21.52 1.89
N PHE A 255 19.63 21.26 0.88
CA PHE A 255 20.10 20.74 -0.40
C PHE A 255 20.87 21.83 -1.16
N ASP A 256 22.12 21.57 -1.48
CA ASP A 256 22.95 22.48 -2.25
C ASP A 256 22.72 22.28 -3.76
N ALA A 257 22.04 23.23 -4.38
CA ALA A 257 21.78 23.21 -5.82
C ALA A 257 23.05 23.22 -6.68
N SER A 258 24.20 23.60 -6.13
CA SER A 258 25.48 23.63 -6.87
C SER A 258 25.97 22.24 -7.27
N VAL A 259 25.50 21.17 -6.60
CA VAL A 259 25.78 19.78 -7.00
C VAL A 259 25.08 19.40 -8.30
N LEU A 260 24.01 20.13 -8.68
CA LEU A 260 23.27 19.90 -9.92
C LEU A 260 24.07 20.53 -11.08
N THR A 261 24.86 19.74 -11.77
CA THR A 261 25.48 20.21 -13.03
C THR A 261 24.39 20.60 -14.04
N GLY A 262 24.73 21.44 -15.03
CA GLY A 262 23.78 21.86 -16.06
C GLY A 262 23.12 20.67 -16.77
N ASP A 263 23.84 19.57 -16.93
CA ASP A 263 23.32 18.32 -17.52
C ASP A 263 22.27 17.65 -16.63
N ILE A 264 22.48 17.62 -15.29
CA ILE A 264 21.50 17.04 -14.35
C ILE A 264 20.20 17.85 -14.36
N GLN A 265 20.29 19.18 -14.31
CA GLN A 265 19.12 20.05 -14.39
C GLN A 265 18.38 19.90 -15.73
N ALA A 266 19.10 19.86 -16.85
CA ALA A 266 18.53 19.75 -18.18
C ALA A 266 17.80 18.40 -18.38
N ASN A 267 18.35 17.31 -17.84
CA ASN A 267 17.87 15.93 -18.04
C ASN A 267 17.03 15.41 -16.88
N TRP A 268 16.67 16.25 -15.89
CA TRP A 268 15.90 15.81 -14.72
C TRP A 268 14.59 15.09 -15.10
N ARG A 269 13.83 15.64 -16.04
CA ARG A 269 12.58 15.03 -16.50
C ARG A 269 12.80 13.71 -17.23
N GLU A 270 13.85 13.61 -18.03
CA GLU A 270 14.23 12.38 -18.74
C GLU A 270 14.61 11.29 -17.75
N MET A 271 15.39 11.63 -16.71
CA MET A 271 15.70 10.73 -15.61
C MET A 271 14.43 10.19 -14.96
N LEU A 272 13.47 11.05 -14.61
CA LEU A 272 12.22 10.64 -13.99
C LEU A 272 11.37 9.73 -14.91
N GLN A 273 11.35 9.99 -16.21
CA GLN A 273 10.67 9.15 -17.19
C GLN A 273 11.33 7.76 -17.30
N GLY A 274 12.65 7.70 -17.24
CA GLY A 274 13.42 6.45 -17.27
C GLY A 274 13.38 5.65 -15.97
N LEU A 275 12.99 6.28 -14.86
CA LEU A 275 13.04 5.67 -13.54
C LEU A 275 12.08 4.49 -13.38
N ARG A 276 10.82 4.63 -13.81
CA ARG A 276 9.80 3.56 -13.65
C ARG A 276 10.18 2.24 -14.33
N PRO A 277 10.60 2.22 -15.61
CA PRO A 277 11.10 1.00 -16.24
C PRO A 277 12.32 0.40 -15.53
N LYS A 278 13.24 1.25 -15.06
CA LYS A 278 14.43 0.82 -14.32
C LYS A 278 14.05 0.16 -12.99
N LEU A 279 13.17 0.79 -12.22
CA LEU A 279 12.65 0.23 -10.96
C LEU A 279 11.87 -1.07 -11.19
N ALA A 280 11.09 -1.15 -12.27
CA ALA A 280 10.38 -2.36 -12.65
C ALA A 280 11.36 -3.52 -12.92
N ALA A 281 12.44 -3.25 -13.66
CA ALA A 281 13.48 -4.26 -13.92
C ALA A 281 14.19 -4.73 -12.63
N GLU A 282 14.48 -3.80 -11.71
CA GLU A 282 15.04 -4.14 -10.39
C GLU A 282 14.05 -4.94 -9.54
N GLY A 283 12.77 -4.57 -9.54
CA GLY A 283 11.71 -5.27 -8.81
C GLY A 283 11.46 -6.70 -9.30
N MET A 284 11.74 -6.98 -10.58
CA MET A 284 11.61 -8.35 -11.13
C MET A 284 12.49 -9.38 -10.42
N LYS A 285 13.55 -8.96 -9.72
CA LYS A 285 14.38 -9.83 -8.88
C LYS A 285 13.59 -10.46 -7.74
N PHE A 286 12.51 -9.80 -7.29
CA PHE A 286 11.62 -10.24 -6.22
C PHE A 286 10.36 -10.94 -6.75
N SER A 287 10.19 -11.00 -8.07
CA SER A 287 9.09 -11.76 -8.67
C SER A 287 9.25 -13.25 -8.40
N LYS A 288 8.18 -13.88 -7.97
CA LYS A 288 8.07 -15.32 -7.74
C LYS A 288 7.05 -15.89 -8.71
N GLN A 289 7.36 -17.08 -9.21
CA GLN A 289 6.44 -17.84 -10.06
C GLN A 289 5.58 -18.77 -9.21
N LEU A 290 4.32 -18.88 -9.58
CA LEU A 290 3.33 -19.79 -9.02
C LEU A 290 2.53 -20.37 -10.19
N GLY A 291 3.06 -21.42 -10.83
CA GLY A 291 2.57 -21.90 -12.13
C GLY A 291 2.67 -20.83 -13.20
N GLN A 292 1.56 -20.55 -13.89
CA GLN A 292 1.44 -19.46 -14.88
C GLN A 292 1.23 -18.07 -14.25
N TRP A 293 1.08 -18.02 -12.93
CA TRP A 293 0.93 -16.78 -12.17
C TRP A 293 2.27 -16.30 -11.64
N SER A 294 2.40 -15.02 -11.44
CA SER A 294 3.57 -14.43 -10.78
C SER A 294 3.13 -13.40 -9.73
N TYR A 295 3.91 -13.25 -8.67
CA TYR A 295 3.66 -12.27 -7.63
C TYR A 295 4.97 -11.66 -7.12
N PHE A 296 4.89 -10.47 -6.54
CA PHE A 296 6.01 -9.86 -5.85
C PHE A 296 6.14 -10.43 -4.44
N GLY A 297 7.28 -11.10 -4.20
CA GLY A 297 7.59 -11.76 -2.92
C GLY A 297 8.24 -10.82 -1.90
N ALA A 298 8.60 -11.39 -0.75
CA ALA A 298 9.36 -10.67 0.26
C ALA A 298 10.64 -10.05 -0.35
N PRO A 299 11.03 -8.86 0.12
CA PRO A 299 10.55 -8.13 1.30
C PRO A 299 9.47 -7.07 1.02
N ILE A 300 8.48 -7.36 0.15
CA ILE A 300 7.38 -6.41 -0.08
C ILE A 300 6.69 -6.04 1.23
N GLY A 301 6.43 -4.74 1.44
CA GLY A 301 5.75 -4.23 2.63
C GLY A 301 6.64 -4.10 3.89
N ASP A 302 7.86 -4.67 3.89
CA ASP A 302 8.90 -4.49 4.91
C ASP A 302 10.27 -4.54 4.21
N PHE A 303 10.60 -3.46 3.51
CA PHE A 303 11.61 -3.44 2.45
C PHE A 303 13.07 -3.49 2.96
N GLY A 304 13.32 -3.20 4.24
CA GLY A 304 14.69 -3.09 4.75
C GLY A 304 15.51 -2.09 3.92
N THR A 305 16.64 -2.55 3.37
CA THR A 305 17.54 -1.75 2.52
C THR A 305 17.28 -1.91 1.01
N GLU A 306 16.19 -2.56 0.60
CA GLU A 306 15.82 -2.72 -0.80
C GLU A 306 15.10 -1.46 -1.34
N TYR A 307 15.85 -0.35 -1.40
CA TYR A 307 15.32 0.99 -1.70
C TYR A 307 14.62 1.08 -3.06
N ALA A 308 15.18 0.44 -4.09
CA ALA A 308 14.59 0.44 -5.42
C ALA A 308 13.26 -0.33 -5.44
N TYR A 309 13.16 -1.43 -4.69
CA TYR A 309 11.92 -2.20 -4.56
C TYR A 309 10.87 -1.43 -3.77
N ARG A 310 11.27 -0.74 -2.69
CA ARG A 310 10.39 0.16 -1.93
C ARG A 310 9.85 1.29 -2.81
N ALA A 311 10.70 1.92 -3.63
CA ALA A 311 10.28 2.96 -4.56
C ALA A 311 9.33 2.42 -5.65
N LEU A 312 9.60 1.23 -6.21
CA LEU A 312 8.69 0.57 -7.15
C LEU A 312 7.33 0.29 -6.52
N ALA A 313 7.31 -0.29 -5.32
CA ALA A 313 6.08 -0.56 -4.59
C ALA A 313 5.30 0.73 -4.29
N ALA A 314 5.99 1.82 -3.94
CA ALA A 314 5.35 3.11 -3.72
C ALA A 314 4.69 3.66 -5.00
N ILE A 315 5.29 3.45 -6.18
CA ILE A 315 4.71 3.87 -7.47
C ILE A 315 3.53 2.98 -7.88
N ALA A 316 3.65 1.66 -7.68
CA ALA A 316 2.71 0.67 -8.21
C ALA A 316 1.55 0.36 -7.25
N GLY A 317 1.76 0.51 -5.93
CA GLY A 317 0.78 0.16 -4.91
C GLY A 317 1.24 0.60 -3.53
N LEU A 318 1.23 1.93 -3.28
CA LEU A 318 1.61 2.50 -1.99
C LEU A 318 0.82 1.84 -0.84
N GLY A 319 1.51 1.46 0.23
CA GLY A 319 0.91 0.74 1.35
C GLY A 319 0.72 -0.76 1.07
N ALA A 320 1.60 -1.36 0.25
CA ALA A 320 1.58 -2.79 -0.02
C ALA A 320 1.63 -3.61 1.28
N ASN A 321 0.87 -4.70 1.32
CA ASN A 321 0.94 -5.68 2.41
C ASN A 321 2.23 -6.49 2.31
N THR A 322 2.69 -7.02 3.45
CA THR A 322 3.68 -8.09 3.46
C THR A 322 3.06 -9.40 2.95
N VAL A 323 3.89 -10.35 2.54
CA VAL A 323 3.41 -11.64 1.98
C VAL A 323 2.60 -12.46 2.98
N GLU A 324 2.81 -12.26 4.28
CA GLU A 324 2.07 -12.94 5.35
C GLU A 324 0.64 -12.39 5.52
N ILE A 325 0.42 -11.14 5.11
CA ILE A 325 -0.91 -10.51 5.16
C ILE A 325 -1.70 -10.85 3.90
N ALA A 326 -1.06 -10.72 2.73
CA ALA A 326 -1.71 -11.02 1.47
C ALA A 326 -0.71 -11.31 0.34
N LEU A 327 -1.07 -12.26 -0.53
CA LEU A 327 -0.40 -12.48 -1.81
C LEU A 327 -1.27 -11.96 -2.95
N TYR A 328 -0.58 -11.49 -4.00
CA TYR A 328 -1.23 -10.92 -5.18
C TYR A 328 -0.72 -11.56 -6.49
N PRO A 329 -0.94 -12.87 -6.72
CA PRO A 329 -0.59 -13.49 -7.98
C PRO A 329 -1.36 -12.87 -9.15
N LYS A 330 -0.63 -12.52 -10.22
CA LYS A 330 -1.15 -11.97 -11.47
C LYS A 330 -0.84 -12.93 -12.62
N THR A 331 -1.75 -13.04 -13.57
CA THR A 331 -1.49 -13.64 -14.89
C THR A 331 -2.20 -12.87 -15.99
N GLU A 332 -1.57 -12.82 -17.16
CA GLU A 332 -2.11 -12.24 -18.39
C GLU A 332 -2.04 -13.24 -19.56
N LYS A 333 -1.81 -14.53 -19.22
CA LYS A 333 -1.61 -15.59 -20.20
C LYS A 333 -2.41 -16.83 -19.83
N ASP A 334 -2.80 -17.59 -20.87
CA ASP A 334 -3.36 -18.94 -20.73
C ASP A 334 -2.26 -19.97 -20.45
N ALA A 335 -2.66 -21.25 -20.31
CA ALA A 335 -1.75 -22.36 -20.04
C ALA A 335 -0.75 -22.63 -21.19
N ASP A 336 -1.06 -22.21 -22.41
CA ASP A 336 -0.19 -22.32 -23.58
C ASP A 336 0.74 -21.11 -23.75
N GLY A 337 0.64 -20.10 -22.85
CA GLY A 337 1.45 -18.89 -22.87
C GLY A 337 0.92 -17.79 -23.78
N ASN A 338 -0.28 -17.93 -24.34
CA ASN A 338 -0.90 -16.91 -25.16
C ASN A 338 -1.51 -15.81 -24.29
N PRO A 339 -1.50 -14.52 -24.72
CA PRO A 339 -2.19 -13.44 -24.00
C PRO A 339 -3.68 -13.73 -23.85
N LEU A 340 -4.24 -13.36 -22.70
CA LEU A 340 -5.68 -13.40 -22.47
C LEU A 340 -6.38 -12.29 -23.23
N THR A 341 -7.43 -12.62 -23.96
CA THR A 341 -8.22 -11.67 -24.75
C THR A 341 -9.70 -12.05 -24.74
N GLY A 342 -10.57 -11.06 -24.69
CA GLY A 342 -12.02 -11.27 -24.74
C GLY A 342 -12.57 -11.73 -26.11
N GLU A 343 -11.72 -11.87 -27.11
CA GLU A 343 -12.07 -12.55 -28.37
C GLU A 343 -12.25 -14.04 -28.22
N LYS A 344 -11.75 -14.61 -27.11
CA LYS A 344 -11.84 -16.03 -26.75
C LYS A 344 -12.58 -16.20 -25.43
N SER A 345 -13.10 -17.40 -25.23
CA SER A 345 -13.58 -17.85 -23.93
C SER A 345 -12.58 -18.80 -23.30
N TYR A 346 -12.56 -18.83 -21.96
CA TYR A 346 -11.62 -19.66 -21.21
C TYR A 346 -12.33 -20.35 -20.05
N ILE A 347 -11.76 -21.48 -19.63
CA ILE A 347 -12.04 -22.08 -18.33
C ILE A 347 -10.84 -21.79 -17.42
N LEU A 348 -11.11 -21.13 -16.31
CA LEU A 348 -10.22 -21.06 -15.18
C LEU A 348 -10.58 -22.20 -14.24
N HIS A 349 -9.72 -23.23 -14.17
CA HIS A 349 -9.91 -24.43 -13.37
C HIS A 349 -9.19 -24.34 -12.04
N LEU A 350 -9.93 -24.43 -10.93
CA LEU A 350 -9.41 -24.56 -9.57
C LEU A 350 -9.62 -26.00 -9.10
N GLU A 351 -8.55 -26.80 -9.02
CA GLU A 351 -8.59 -28.15 -8.45
C GLU A 351 -9.00 -28.09 -6.95
N SER A 352 -8.53 -27.08 -6.24
CA SER A 352 -8.92 -26.74 -4.88
C SER A 352 -8.80 -25.25 -4.63
N ASP A 353 -9.47 -24.75 -3.59
CA ASP A 353 -9.39 -23.33 -3.20
C ASP A 353 -7.95 -22.95 -2.81
N PRO A 354 -7.53 -21.71 -3.06
CA PRO A 354 -6.30 -21.17 -2.49
C PRO A 354 -6.21 -21.37 -0.98
N GLN A 355 -5.05 -21.79 -0.50
CA GLN A 355 -4.85 -22.16 0.89
C GLN A 355 -4.67 -20.93 1.76
N VAL A 356 -5.55 -20.75 2.74
CA VAL A 356 -5.55 -19.66 3.72
C VAL A 356 -5.61 -20.19 5.14
N LEU A 357 -5.05 -19.43 6.08
CA LEU A 357 -5.21 -19.67 7.51
C LEU A 357 -6.58 -19.18 8.00
N ASP A 358 -6.93 -19.51 9.25
CA ASP A 358 -8.21 -19.13 9.86
C ASP A 358 -8.48 -17.62 9.71
N GLY A 359 -9.70 -17.32 9.28
CA GLY A 359 -10.14 -15.94 9.00
C GLY A 359 -9.58 -15.34 7.72
N GLY A 360 -8.76 -16.08 6.96
CA GLY A 360 -8.34 -15.70 5.62
C GLY A 360 -9.43 -15.89 4.58
N PHE A 361 -9.20 -15.35 3.38
CA PHE A 361 -10.10 -15.49 2.23
C PHE A 361 -9.33 -15.30 0.93
N TRP A 362 -9.96 -15.64 -0.18
CA TRP A 362 -9.38 -15.43 -1.50
C TRP A 362 -10.37 -14.83 -2.50
N SER A 363 -9.85 -14.21 -3.55
CA SER A 363 -10.59 -13.76 -4.72
C SER A 363 -9.76 -13.81 -5.99
N ILE A 364 -10.43 -13.82 -7.14
CA ILE A 364 -9.83 -13.62 -8.47
C ILE A 364 -10.64 -12.54 -9.17
N THR A 365 -9.97 -11.45 -9.53
CA THR A 365 -10.56 -10.26 -10.15
C THR A 365 -10.03 -10.11 -11.57
N ALA A 366 -10.90 -9.76 -12.52
CA ALA A 366 -10.53 -9.43 -13.89
C ALA A 366 -10.39 -7.92 -14.09
N TYR A 367 -9.32 -7.52 -14.78
CA TYR A 367 -9.04 -6.14 -15.17
C TYR A 367 -8.73 -6.07 -16.66
N GLY A 368 -9.12 -4.96 -17.30
CA GLY A 368 -8.75 -4.69 -18.68
C GLY A 368 -7.28 -4.31 -18.87
N ASP A 369 -6.86 -4.10 -20.12
CA ASP A 369 -5.51 -3.63 -20.46
C ASP A 369 -5.16 -2.27 -19.84
N ASP A 370 -6.17 -1.51 -19.43
CA ASP A 370 -6.02 -0.22 -18.74
C ASP A 370 -5.84 -0.35 -17.23
N ASP A 371 -5.71 -1.57 -16.70
CA ASP A 371 -5.64 -1.90 -15.27
C ASP A 371 -6.90 -1.50 -14.47
N PHE A 372 -8.06 -1.27 -15.10
CA PHE A 372 -9.30 -0.95 -14.42
C PHE A 372 -10.32 -2.10 -14.52
N LEU A 373 -11.31 -2.05 -13.63
CA LEU A 373 -12.43 -2.99 -13.62
C LEU A 373 -13.21 -2.90 -14.93
N ILE A 374 -13.57 -4.07 -15.49
CA ILE A 374 -14.28 -4.21 -16.75
C ILE A 374 -15.77 -4.02 -16.50
N ASP A 375 -16.38 -3.01 -17.12
CA ASP A 375 -17.81 -2.74 -17.01
C ASP A 375 -18.64 -3.93 -17.54
N ASN A 376 -19.65 -4.36 -16.77
CA ASN A 376 -20.52 -5.47 -17.15
C ASN A 376 -21.88 -5.37 -16.48
N LEU A 377 -22.90 -6.03 -17.10
CA LEU A 377 -24.29 -5.94 -16.67
C LEU A 377 -24.60 -6.52 -15.28
N LEU A 378 -23.69 -7.29 -14.70
CA LEU A 378 -23.86 -7.90 -13.38
C LEU A 378 -23.13 -7.16 -12.26
N ASP A 379 -22.37 -6.09 -12.60
CA ASP A 379 -21.42 -5.49 -11.67
C ASP A 379 -20.51 -6.52 -10.97
N ARG A 380 -20.23 -7.64 -11.68
CA ARG A 380 -19.40 -8.73 -11.19
C ARG A 380 -17.98 -8.57 -11.69
N TYR A 381 -17.09 -8.18 -10.82
CA TYR A 381 -15.68 -7.92 -11.12
C TYR A 381 -14.74 -9.02 -10.62
N CYS A 382 -15.21 -9.83 -9.67
CA CYS A 382 -14.44 -10.92 -9.09
C CYS A 382 -15.31 -12.14 -8.80
N ILE A 383 -14.63 -13.27 -8.65
CA ILE A 383 -15.12 -14.46 -7.96
C ILE A 383 -14.30 -14.68 -6.69
N ASN A 384 -14.89 -15.29 -5.68
CA ASN A 384 -14.23 -15.52 -4.39
C ASN A 384 -14.90 -16.68 -3.63
N ASP A 385 -14.33 -17.06 -2.49
CA ASP A 385 -14.86 -18.09 -1.59
C ASP A 385 -16.28 -17.80 -1.06
N ARG A 386 -16.77 -16.58 -1.20
CA ARG A 386 -18.11 -16.12 -0.77
C ARG A 386 -19.12 -16.02 -1.92
N SER A 387 -18.68 -16.27 -3.17
CA SER A 387 -19.50 -16.12 -4.39
C SER A 387 -20.55 -17.21 -4.58
N GLY A 388 -20.61 -18.24 -3.72
CA GLY A 388 -21.52 -19.36 -3.89
C GLY A 388 -21.21 -20.21 -5.13
N LEU A 389 -19.94 -20.42 -5.43
CA LEU A 389 -19.48 -21.15 -6.60
C LEU A 389 -20.01 -22.59 -6.63
N LYS A 390 -20.51 -23.00 -7.81
CA LYS A 390 -20.91 -24.36 -8.07
C LYS A 390 -19.66 -25.23 -8.29
N ARG A 391 -19.53 -26.30 -7.50
CA ARG A 391 -18.43 -27.25 -7.57
C ARG A 391 -18.78 -28.44 -8.45
N ASN A 392 -17.77 -28.99 -9.07
CA ASN A 392 -17.81 -30.26 -9.76
C ASN A 392 -17.91 -31.43 -8.75
N ASP A 393 -18.21 -32.65 -9.24
CA ASP A 393 -18.38 -33.83 -8.38
C ASP A 393 -17.12 -34.20 -7.58
N ASP A 394 -15.93 -33.81 -8.07
CA ASP A 394 -14.63 -34.01 -7.41
C ASP A 394 -14.25 -32.86 -6.45
N GLY A 395 -15.11 -31.84 -6.33
CA GLY A 395 -14.89 -30.67 -5.47
C GLY A 395 -14.16 -29.52 -6.16
N SER A 396 -13.64 -29.68 -7.37
CA SER A 396 -13.03 -28.62 -8.17
C SER A 396 -14.04 -27.56 -8.59
N VAL A 397 -13.55 -26.45 -9.11
CA VAL A 397 -14.38 -25.34 -9.63
C VAL A 397 -13.91 -24.94 -11.00
N ASP A 398 -14.84 -24.89 -11.96
CA ASP A 398 -14.61 -24.31 -13.27
C ASP A 398 -15.28 -22.94 -13.34
N VAL A 399 -14.50 -21.91 -13.65
CA VAL A 399 -14.97 -20.55 -13.87
C VAL A 399 -14.87 -20.21 -15.33
N ILE A 400 -15.96 -19.77 -15.93
CA ILE A 400 -15.99 -19.32 -17.31
C ILE A 400 -15.55 -17.85 -17.36
N LEU A 401 -14.49 -17.57 -18.14
CA LEU A 401 -14.04 -16.24 -18.48
C LEU A 401 -14.48 -15.98 -19.91
N SER A 402 -15.45 -15.11 -20.13
CA SER A 402 -15.93 -14.79 -21.46
C SER A 402 -16.61 -13.41 -21.49
N LYS A 403 -16.63 -12.79 -22.66
CA LYS A 403 -17.43 -11.59 -22.91
C LYS A 403 -18.92 -11.88 -22.91
N GLU A 404 -19.33 -12.95 -23.59
CA GLU A 404 -20.73 -13.35 -23.70
C GLU A 404 -21.11 -14.21 -22.49
N ALA A 405 -22.30 -13.92 -21.93
CA ALA A 405 -22.81 -14.67 -20.79
C ALA A 405 -23.14 -16.12 -21.19
N PRO A 406 -22.62 -17.13 -20.48
CA PRO A 406 -23.04 -18.52 -20.67
C PRO A 406 -24.48 -18.72 -20.18
N ALA A 407 -25.06 -19.89 -20.50
CA ALA A 407 -26.41 -20.25 -20.05
C ALA A 407 -26.51 -20.34 -18.50
N ASP A 408 -25.47 -20.81 -17.83
CA ASP A 408 -25.33 -20.82 -16.37
C ASP A 408 -24.26 -19.78 -15.98
N THR A 409 -24.70 -18.68 -15.37
CA THR A 409 -23.83 -17.57 -14.94
C THR A 409 -23.32 -17.70 -13.52
N THR A 410 -23.54 -18.82 -12.84
CA THR A 410 -23.13 -19.03 -11.44
C THR A 410 -21.61 -18.85 -11.29
N ASN A 411 -20.84 -19.55 -12.13
CA ASN A 411 -19.38 -19.49 -12.15
C ASN A 411 -18.85 -18.65 -13.33
N TRP A 412 -19.54 -17.59 -13.73
CA TRP A 412 -19.08 -16.73 -14.82
C TRP A 412 -18.43 -15.46 -14.30
N LEU A 413 -17.22 -15.19 -14.73
CA LEU A 413 -16.54 -13.92 -14.54
C LEU A 413 -16.47 -13.19 -15.89
N PRO A 414 -17.24 -12.12 -16.08
CA PRO A 414 -17.25 -11.34 -17.31
C PRO A 414 -15.90 -10.73 -17.61
N VAL A 415 -15.47 -10.80 -18.88
CA VAL A 415 -14.29 -10.10 -19.41
C VAL A 415 -14.68 -9.17 -20.56
N GLY A 416 -13.86 -8.17 -20.87
CA GLY A 416 -14.13 -7.20 -21.94
C GLY A 416 -13.82 -7.75 -23.33
N GLU A 417 -13.89 -6.88 -24.35
CA GLU A 417 -13.53 -7.22 -25.73
C GLU A 417 -12.01 -7.28 -25.97
N GLY A 418 -11.27 -6.44 -25.25
CA GLY A 418 -9.81 -6.32 -25.40
C GLY A 418 -9.02 -7.36 -24.63
N GLY A 419 -7.74 -7.12 -24.49
CA GLY A 419 -6.90 -7.87 -23.58
C GLY A 419 -7.33 -7.70 -22.13
N PHE A 420 -7.08 -8.70 -21.32
CA PHE A 420 -7.35 -8.64 -19.89
C PHE A 420 -6.31 -9.41 -19.10
N HIS A 421 -6.28 -9.15 -17.81
CA HIS A 421 -5.47 -9.93 -16.88
C HIS A 421 -6.25 -10.23 -15.61
N LEU A 422 -5.76 -11.23 -14.89
CA LEU A 422 -6.36 -11.65 -13.63
C LEU A 422 -5.41 -11.35 -12.46
N PHE A 423 -5.99 -10.81 -11.38
CA PHE A 423 -5.36 -10.76 -10.07
C PHE A 423 -6.04 -11.74 -9.14
N MET A 424 -5.29 -12.69 -8.63
CA MET A 424 -5.68 -13.49 -7.48
C MET A 424 -5.24 -12.74 -6.22
N ARG A 425 -6.10 -12.70 -5.21
CA ARG A 425 -5.79 -12.17 -3.89
C ARG A 425 -5.98 -13.28 -2.87
N ILE A 426 -4.95 -13.58 -2.11
CA ILE A 426 -4.99 -14.59 -1.05
C ILE A 426 -4.64 -13.87 0.24
N TYR A 427 -5.64 -13.62 1.07
CA TYR A 427 -5.47 -12.93 2.35
C TYR A 427 -5.22 -13.93 3.48
N THR A 428 -4.24 -13.64 4.32
CA THR A 428 -3.73 -14.55 5.35
C THR A 428 -3.34 -15.90 4.75
N PRO A 429 -2.46 -15.92 3.74
CA PRO A 429 -2.10 -17.13 3.03
C PRO A 429 -1.44 -18.16 3.96
N ASP A 430 -1.78 -19.45 3.80
CA ASP A 430 -1.00 -20.54 4.37
C ASP A 430 0.21 -20.79 3.47
N MET A 431 1.32 -20.13 3.78
CA MET A 431 2.54 -20.17 2.96
C MET A 431 3.17 -21.59 2.86
N GLU A 432 2.92 -22.47 3.82
CA GLU A 432 3.40 -23.84 3.78
C GLU A 432 2.51 -24.71 2.88
N ALA A 433 1.21 -24.61 3.04
CA ALA A 433 0.25 -25.35 2.22
C ALA A 433 0.31 -24.90 0.74
N LEU A 434 0.55 -23.61 0.47
CA LEU A 434 0.69 -23.08 -0.90
C LEU A 434 1.90 -23.66 -1.67
N LYS A 435 2.90 -24.21 -0.99
CA LYS A 435 4.05 -24.85 -1.67
C LYS A 435 3.67 -26.10 -2.46
N THR A 436 2.62 -26.78 -2.06
CA THR A 436 2.13 -28.01 -2.70
C THR A 436 0.75 -27.86 -3.33
N TRP A 437 0.17 -26.65 -3.23
CA TRP A 437 -1.13 -26.36 -3.81
C TRP A 437 -1.06 -26.31 -5.35
N THR A 438 -2.03 -26.95 -6.01
CA THR A 438 -2.19 -26.87 -7.46
C THR A 438 -2.79 -25.53 -7.84
N VAL A 439 -2.00 -24.71 -8.52
CA VAL A 439 -2.42 -23.36 -8.94
C VAL A 439 -3.48 -23.45 -10.03
N PRO A 440 -4.47 -22.55 -10.05
CA PRO A 440 -5.47 -22.53 -11.11
C PRO A 440 -4.87 -22.39 -12.50
N THR A 441 -5.37 -23.18 -13.44
CA THR A 441 -4.99 -23.13 -14.85
C THR A 441 -6.05 -22.44 -15.68
N ILE A 442 -5.65 -21.74 -16.73
CA ILE A 442 -6.55 -21.04 -17.65
C ILE A 442 -6.38 -21.67 -19.03
N THR A 443 -7.43 -22.29 -19.54
CA THR A 443 -7.42 -22.97 -20.84
C THR A 443 -8.46 -22.35 -21.76
N ALA A 444 -8.05 -22.00 -22.99
CA ALA A 444 -8.98 -21.51 -24.00
C ALA A 444 -9.97 -22.62 -24.39
N ILE A 445 -11.21 -22.23 -24.57
CA ILE A 445 -12.28 -23.08 -25.10
C ILE A 445 -12.76 -22.49 -26.42
N ASP A 446 -13.02 -23.40 -27.41
CA ASP A 446 -13.47 -23.06 -28.76
C ASP A 446 -14.94 -22.58 -28.75
#